data_b75051396ea9c0d109ef02d866ea4c97
#
_entry.id   b75051396ea9c0d109ef02d866ea4c97
#
_cell.length_a   1.000
_cell.length_b   1.000
_cell.length_c   1.000
_cell.angle_alpha   90.00
_cell.angle_beta   90.00
_cell.angle_gamma   90.00
#
_symmetry.space_group_name_H-M   'P 1'
#
loop_
_entity.id
_entity.type
_entity.pdbx_description
1 polymer ?
#
loop_
_entity_poly.entity_id
_entity_poly.type
_entity_poly.pdbx_seq_one_letter_code
_entity_poly.pdbx_strand_id
1 'polypeptide(L)'
;MTDNFDIFRKYIAQGGINENSTGSDKVVKIQLLRRGKDNVNLPAKNYSFKTYYIDSIEKYDKSIDEIRECCRMFGLRAYISVNIKSKKDVQMESLKLISSYVYDGNCQKPWGIIDRSYDLARCDDKRWVIDIDAQEDIDLASYVEDISTVIETCKSSHDKNIICGAPSKSGYHLITYPFDVCEFEKRMEILQADKWKYSADIPDIKKNGLSILFEDI
;
A
#
# COMPACT_ATOMS: atom_id res chain seq x y z
N MET A 1 0.36 1.53 -18.57
CA MET A 1 1.01 0.39 -17.86
C MET A 1 1.86 0.92 -16.73
N THR A 2 1.64 0.47 -15.53
CA THR A 2 2.43 0.81 -14.33
C THR A 2 3.14 -0.45 -13.84
N ASP A 3 4.46 -0.40 -13.67
CA ASP A 3 5.28 -1.51 -13.18
C ASP A 3 6.25 -1.00 -12.11
N ASN A 4 5.97 -1.33 -10.85
CA ASN A 4 6.71 -0.85 -9.67
C ASN A 4 7.48 -1.99 -8.96
N PHE A 5 7.66 -3.14 -9.59
CA PHE A 5 8.30 -4.28 -8.93
C PHE A 5 9.69 -3.97 -8.41
N ASP A 6 10.51 -3.25 -9.17
CA ASP A 6 11.88 -2.90 -8.73
C ASP A 6 11.89 -1.92 -7.55
N ILE A 7 10.94 -0.98 -7.53
CA ILE A 7 10.79 -0.02 -6.42
C ILE A 7 10.45 -0.81 -5.14
N PHE A 8 9.43 -1.68 -5.22
CA PHE A 8 8.98 -2.43 -4.05
C PHE A 8 9.92 -3.56 -3.65
N ARG A 9 10.72 -4.11 -4.57
CA ARG A 9 11.80 -5.04 -4.22
C ARG A 9 12.81 -4.40 -3.25
N LYS A 10 13.23 -3.19 -3.57
CA LYS A 10 14.13 -2.40 -2.70
C LYS A 10 13.45 -2.05 -1.38
N TYR A 11 12.19 -1.63 -1.45
CA TYR A 11 11.39 -1.26 -0.30
C TYR A 11 11.23 -2.40 0.72
N ILE A 12 10.88 -3.62 0.28
CA ILE A 12 10.69 -4.76 1.18
C ILE A 12 12.01 -5.26 1.75
N ALA A 13 13.10 -5.18 0.98
CA ALA A 13 14.45 -5.52 1.46
C ALA A 13 14.88 -4.55 2.59
N GLN A 14 14.69 -3.24 2.42
CA GLN A 14 14.93 -2.23 3.46
C GLN A 14 14.02 -2.43 4.69
N GLY A 15 12.82 -2.96 4.48
CA GLY A 15 11.86 -3.29 5.53
C GLY A 15 12.17 -4.57 6.31
N GLY A 16 13.29 -5.24 6.03
CA GLY A 16 13.76 -6.42 6.73
C GLY A 16 13.25 -7.75 6.17
N ILE A 17 12.77 -7.79 4.91
CA ILE A 17 12.54 -9.03 4.19
C ILE A 17 13.88 -9.51 3.62
N ASN A 18 14.38 -10.64 4.12
CA ASN A 18 15.67 -11.20 3.74
C ASN A 18 15.60 -11.94 2.38
N GLU A 19 16.78 -12.23 1.79
CA GLU A 19 16.86 -12.97 0.52
C GLU A 19 16.13 -14.31 0.61
N ASN A 20 16.33 -15.08 1.69
CA ASN A 20 15.72 -16.38 1.92
C ASN A 20 14.64 -16.33 2.99
N SER A 21 13.65 -17.23 2.93
CA SER A 21 12.59 -17.36 3.94
C SER A 21 13.09 -17.88 5.29
N THR A 22 14.21 -18.58 5.31
CA THR A 22 14.89 -19.09 6.52
C THR A 22 15.57 -17.94 7.26
N GLY A 23 14.89 -17.31 8.20
CA GLY A 23 15.44 -16.22 9.01
C GLY A 23 14.73 -14.89 8.90
N SER A 24 13.84 -14.72 7.94
CA SER A 24 12.93 -13.57 7.96
C SER A 24 11.77 -13.84 8.92
N ASP A 25 11.59 -12.98 9.90
CA ASP A 25 10.41 -12.94 10.78
C ASP A 25 9.31 -12.00 10.22
N LYS A 26 9.57 -11.39 9.08
CA LYS A 26 8.70 -10.42 8.43
C LYS A 26 7.92 -11.03 7.27
N VAL A 27 6.78 -10.42 6.98
CA VAL A 27 5.92 -10.79 5.84
C VAL A 27 5.24 -9.54 5.29
N VAL A 28 5.12 -9.48 3.97
CA VAL A 28 4.34 -8.45 3.26
C VAL A 28 3.23 -9.10 2.44
N LYS A 29 2.10 -8.41 2.32
CA LYS A 29 0.92 -8.87 1.58
C LYS A 29 0.85 -8.20 0.21
N ILE A 30 0.67 -8.99 -0.85
CA ILE A 30 0.31 -8.53 -2.19
C ILE A 30 -1.08 -9.05 -2.51
N GLN A 31 -1.96 -8.18 -2.99
CA GLN A 31 -3.34 -8.53 -3.36
C GLN A 31 -3.60 -8.20 -4.82
N LEU A 32 -4.15 -9.15 -5.55
CA LEU A 32 -4.71 -8.93 -6.88
C LEU A 32 -6.19 -8.58 -6.72
N LEU A 33 -6.55 -7.37 -7.13
CA LEU A 33 -7.89 -6.84 -7.00
C LEU A 33 -8.51 -6.57 -8.36
N ARG A 34 -9.76 -6.99 -8.51
CA ARG A 34 -10.63 -6.52 -9.58
C ARG A 34 -11.40 -5.32 -9.08
N ARG A 35 -11.17 -4.15 -9.66
CA ARG A 35 -11.86 -2.93 -9.25
C ARG A 35 -13.19 -2.80 -9.99
N GLY A 36 -14.26 -2.53 -9.23
CA GLY A 36 -15.58 -2.28 -9.81
C GLY A 36 -15.60 -1.08 -10.78
N LYS A 37 -14.79 -0.04 -10.49
CA LYS A 37 -14.66 1.14 -11.37
C LYS A 37 -14.10 0.83 -12.77
N ASP A 38 -13.28 -0.21 -12.90
CA ASP A 38 -12.64 -0.58 -14.16
C ASP A 38 -13.52 -1.53 -15.00
N ASN A 39 -14.65 -1.98 -14.46
CA ASN A 39 -15.53 -2.97 -15.10
C ASN A 39 -16.98 -2.51 -15.05
N VAL A 40 -17.43 -1.83 -16.10
CA VAL A 40 -18.77 -1.22 -16.21
C VAL A 40 -19.92 -2.23 -16.03
N ASN A 41 -19.67 -3.51 -16.29
CA ASN A 41 -20.66 -4.60 -16.23
C ASN A 41 -20.66 -5.39 -14.92
N LEU A 42 -19.90 -4.97 -13.91
CA LEU A 42 -19.82 -5.67 -12.62
C LEU A 42 -20.34 -4.80 -11.47
N PRO A 43 -20.79 -5.42 -10.37
CA PRO A 43 -21.14 -4.66 -9.17
C PRO A 43 -19.97 -3.79 -8.74
N ALA A 44 -20.25 -2.58 -8.28
CA ALA A 44 -19.26 -1.54 -7.92
C ALA A 44 -18.30 -1.93 -6.75
N LYS A 45 -18.29 -3.18 -6.34
CA LYS A 45 -17.44 -3.68 -5.25
C LYS A 45 -16.10 -4.19 -5.79
N ASN A 46 -15.02 -3.81 -5.11
CA ASN A 46 -13.73 -4.42 -5.32
C ASN A 46 -13.77 -5.88 -4.87
N TYR A 47 -13.21 -6.76 -5.67
CA TYR A 47 -13.11 -8.19 -5.39
C TYR A 47 -11.65 -8.62 -5.32
N SER A 48 -11.26 -9.26 -4.22
CA SER A 48 -9.93 -9.87 -4.08
C SER A 48 -9.90 -11.19 -4.86
N PHE A 49 -9.05 -11.27 -5.87
CA PHE A 49 -8.89 -12.46 -6.71
C PHE A 49 -7.87 -13.42 -6.10
N LYS A 50 -6.72 -12.92 -5.71
CA LYS A 50 -5.63 -13.71 -5.13
C LYS A 50 -4.80 -12.85 -4.18
N THR A 51 -4.30 -13.48 -3.11
CA THR A 51 -3.39 -12.85 -2.15
C THR A 51 -2.09 -13.66 -2.06
N TYR A 52 -0.96 -12.97 -2.06
CA TYR A 52 0.36 -13.53 -1.82
C TYR A 52 0.89 -13.00 -0.49
N TYR A 53 1.52 -13.88 0.27
CA TYR A 53 2.25 -13.54 1.49
C TYR A 53 3.73 -13.76 1.22
N ILE A 54 4.46 -12.68 1.10
CA ILE A 54 5.87 -12.64 0.70
C ILE A 54 6.73 -12.48 1.95
N ASP A 55 7.58 -13.45 2.21
CA ASP A 55 8.46 -13.51 3.38
C ASP A 55 9.94 -13.64 3.01
N SER A 56 10.25 -13.59 1.71
CA SER A 56 11.62 -13.52 1.20
C SER A 56 11.67 -12.82 -0.15
N ILE A 57 12.80 -12.25 -0.49
CA ILE A 57 13.06 -11.63 -1.80
C ILE A 57 12.97 -12.69 -2.90
N GLU A 58 13.51 -13.88 -2.68
CA GLU A 58 13.40 -15.01 -3.62
C GLU A 58 11.93 -15.32 -3.98
N LYS A 59 11.06 -15.36 -2.96
CA LYS A 59 9.62 -15.61 -3.19
C LYS A 59 8.95 -14.44 -3.91
N TYR A 60 9.36 -13.21 -3.60
CA TYR A 60 8.90 -12.04 -4.34
C TYR A 60 9.25 -12.15 -5.81
N ASP A 61 10.53 -12.36 -6.13
CA ASP A 61 11.04 -12.45 -7.50
C ASP A 61 10.34 -13.58 -8.28
N LYS A 62 10.14 -14.74 -7.68
CA LYS A 62 9.41 -15.88 -8.29
C LYS A 62 7.92 -15.59 -8.56
N SER A 63 7.32 -14.66 -7.84
CA SER A 63 5.89 -14.33 -8.01
C SER A 63 5.62 -13.27 -9.08
N ILE A 64 6.63 -12.55 -9.56
CA ILE A 64 6.47 -11.39 -10.45
C ILE A 64 5.74 -11.77 -11.75
N ASP A 65 6.23 -12.80 -12.45
CA ASP A 65 5.69 -13.18 -13.75
C ASP A 65 4.25 -13.68 -13.63
N GLU A 66 3.95 -14.48 -12.60
CA GLU A 66 2.59 -14.93 -12.35
C GLU A 66 1.65 -13.75 -12.02
N ILE A 67 2.09 -12.77 -11.24
CA ILE A 67 1.29 -11.57 -10.92
C ILE A 67 1.00 -10.78 -12.21
N ARG A 68 2.02 -10.55 -13.05
CA ARG A 68 1.85 -9.85 -14.32
C ARG A 68 0.86 -10.57 -15.23
N GLU A 69 1.00 -11.89 -15.37
CA GLU A 69 0.12 -12.71 -16.20
C GLU A 69 -1.32 -12.69 -15.68
N CYS A 70 -1.53 -12.91 -14.39
CA CYS A 70 -2.87 -12.81 -13.78
C CYS A 70 -3.51 -11.43 -14.00
N CYS A 71 -2.75 -10.36 -13.83
CA CYS A 71 -3.26 -9.01 -14.05
C CYS A 71 -3.71 -8.79 -15.50
N ARG A 72 -2.92 -9.24 -16.48
CA ARG A 72 -3.25 -9.13 -17.90
C ARG A 72 -4.45 -9.98 -18.29
N MET A 73 -4.46 -11.25 -17.90
CA MET A 73 -5.52 -12.19 -18.27
C MET A 73 -6.89 -11.82 -17.70
N PHE A 74 -6.94 -11.28 -16.50
CA PHE A 74 -8.20 -11.07 -15.77
C PHE A 74 -8.54 -9.60 -15.55
N GLY A 75 -7.79 -8.66 -16.12
CA GLY A 75 -8.00 -7.22 -15.92
C GLY A 75 -7.90 -6.82 -14.44
N LEU A 76 -6.85 -7.30 -13.75
CA LEU A 76 -6.64 -7.06 -12.34
C LEU A 76 -5.59 -5.98 -12.12
N ARG A 77 -5.60 -5.40 -10.91
CA ARG A 77 -4.50 -4.57 -10.40
C ARG A 77 -3.83 -5.29 -9.24
N ALA A 78 -2.51 -5.30 -9.24
CA ALA A 78 -1.74 -5.78 -8.10
C ALA A 78 -1.43 -4.62 -7.15
N TYR A 79 -1.69 -4.85 -5.88
CA TYR A 79 -1.39 -3.90 -4.80
C TYR A 79 -0.50 -4.57 -3.76
N ILE A 80 0.42 -3.79 -3.18
CA ILE A 80 1.27 -4.23 -2.09
C ILE A 80 0.97 -3.44 -0.82
N SER A 81 0.90 -4.12 0.32
CA SER A 81 0.80 -3.46 1.63
C SER A 81 2.10 -2.73 1.95
N VAL A 82 2.00 -1.46 2.32
CA VAL A 82 3.18 -0.72 2.78
C VAL A 82 3.59 -1.05 4.22
N ASN A 83 2.70 -1.63 5.01
CA ASN A 83 2.98 -2.07 6.37
C ASN A 83 3.49 -3.51 6.39
N ILE A 84 4.79 -3.69 6.57
CA ILE A 84 5.43 -5.01 6.70
C ILE A 84 5.17 -5.51 8.13
N LYS A 85 4.66 -6.72 8.28
CA LYS A 85 4.23 -7.28 9.56
C LYS A 85 5.18 -8.37 10.06
N SER A 86 5.18 -8.60 11.39
CA SER A 86 5.80 -9.79 11.97
C SER A 86 4.97 -11.03 11.65
N LYS A 87 5.61 -12.11 11.18
CA LYS A 87 4.94 -13.41 11.00
C LYS A 87 4.29 -13.89 12.28
N LYS A 88 4.97 -13.72 13.41
CA LYS A 88 4.47 -14.10 14.73
C LYS A 88 3.19 -13.37 15.07
N ASP A 89 3.12 -12.07 14.83
CA ASP A 89 1.93 -11.29 15.15
C ASP A 89 0.75 -11.68 14.25
N VAL A 90 1.00 -11.93 12.97
CA VAL A 90 -0.03 -12.45 12.04
C VAL A 90 -0.54 -13.83 12.50
N GLN A 91 0.35 -14.72 12.93
CA GLN A 91 -0.01 -16.05 13.44
C GLN A 91 -0.83 -15.96 14.75
N MET A 92 -0.43 -15.06 15.66
CA MET A 92 -1.18 -14.83 16.91
C MET A 92 -2.58 -14.28 16.65
N GLU A 93 -2.73 -13.33 15.74
CA GLU A 93 -4.05 -12.83 15.33
C GLU A 93 -4.88 -13.93 14.64
N SER A 94 -4.26 -14.81 13.85
CA SER A 94 -4.95 -15.96 13.25
C SER A 94 -5.51 -16.90 14.31
N LEU A 95 -4.73 -17.22 15.35
CA LEU A 95 -5.19 -18.06 16.46
C LEU A 95 -6.35 -17.42 17.22
N LYS A 96 -6.29 -16.11 17.49
CA LYS A 96 -7.41 -15.37 18.13
C LYS A 96 -8.69 -15.43 17.29
N LEU A 97 -8.58 -15.18 15.99
CA LEU A 97 -9.75 -15.24 15.09
C LEU A 97 -10.34 -16.63 15.00
N ILE A 98 -9.51 -17.68 14.88
CA ILE A 98 -9.98 -19.08 14.86
C ILE A 98 -10.68 -19.41 16.16
N SER A 99 -10.10 -19.08 17.31
CA SER A 99 -10.70 -19.31 18.63
C SER A 99 -12.05 -18.63 18.77
N SER A 100 -12.16 -17.35 18.32
CA SER A 100 -13.43 -16.61 18.33
C SER A 100 -14.47 -17.29 17.45
N TYR A 101 -14.12 -17.70 16.24
CA TYR A 101 -15.06 -18.37 15.33
C TYR A 101 -15.54 -19.72 15.86
N VAL A 102 -14.65 -20.49 16.51
CA VAL A 102 -15.04 -21.76 17.16
C VAL A 102 -15.99 -21.50 18.33
N TYR A 103 -15.67 -20.52 19.18
CA TYR A 103 -16.51 -20.16 20.33
C TYR A 103 -17.90 -19.66 19.90
N ASP A 104 -17.97 -18.83 18.88
CA ASP A 104 -19.21 -18.24 18.36
C ASP A 104 -20.01 -19.23 17.49
N GLY A 105 -19.51 -20.46 17.26
CA GLY A 105 -20.12 -21.45 16.36
C GLY A 105 -20.18 -20.99 14.89
N ASN A 106 -19.39 -19.98 14.52
CA ASN A 106 -19.44 -19.35 13.21
C ASN A 106 -18.49 -20.03 12.22
N CYS A 107 -18.82 -21.25 11.82
CA CYS A 107 -18.05 -22.00 10.82
C CYS A 107 -18.18 -21.47 9.38
N GLN A 108 -18.97 -20.41 9.16
CA GLN A 108 -19.29 -19.95 7.80
C GLN A 108 -18.22 -19.06 7.14
N LYS A 109 -17.16 -18.63 7.87
CA LYS A 109 -16.15 -17.70 7.35
C LYS A 109 -14.69 -18.13 7.62
N PRO A 110 -14.29 -19.38 7.35
CA PRO A 110 -12.89 -19.77 7.50
C PRO A 110 -11.99 -19.14 6.41
N TRP A 111 -12.59 -18.75 5.29
CA TRP A 111 -11.91 -18.15 4.13
C TRP A 111 -11.56 -16.70 4.44
N GLY A 112 -10.29 -16.36 4.29
CA GLY A 112 -9.80 -15.00 4.54
C GLY A 112 -9.33 -14.75 5.99
N ILE A 113 -9.25 -15.77 6.85
CA ILE A 113 -8.68 -15.61 8.21
C ILE A 113 -7.29 -15.00 8.15
N ILE A 114 -6.43 -15.49 7.27
CA ILE A 114 -5.05 -14.99 7.14
C ILE A 114 -5.03 -13.54 6.66
N ASP A 115 -5.86 -13.19 5.67
CA ASP A 115 -5.98 -11.80 5.19
C ASP A 115 -6.40 -10.86 6.31
N ARG A 116 -7.44 -11.24 7.06
CA ARG A 116 -7.93 -10.47 8.20
C ARG A 116 -6.91 -10.41 9.34
N SER A 117 -6.22 -11.51 9.61
CA SER A 117 -5.15 -11.56 10.61
C SER A 117 -3.99 -10.64 10.25
N TYR A 118 -3.60 -10.63 8.98
CA TYR A 118 -2.61 -9.69 8.49
C TYR A 118 -3.03 -8.23 8.72
N ASP A 119 -4.27 -7.87 8.40
CA ASP A 119 -4.75 -6.51 8.56
C ASP A 119 -4.83 -6.08 10.04
N LEU A 120 -5.20 -7.00 10.94
CA LEU A 120 -5.30 -6.77 12.39
C LEU A 120 -3.96 -6.83 13.12
N ALA A 121 -2.99 -7.58 12.61
CA ALA A 121 -1.69 -7.74 13.25
C ALA A 121 -1.01 -6.39 13.48
N ARG A 122 -0.32 -6.28 14.61
CA ARG A 122 0.44 -5.08 14.95
C ARG A 122 1.50 -4.78 13.91
N CYS A 123 1.75 -3.53 13.67
CA CYS A 123 2.86 -3.02 12.89
C CYS A 123 3.66 -2.04 13.74
N ASP A 124 4.91 -2.40 14.04
CA ASP A 124 5.78 -1.55 14.86
C ASP A 124 6.34 -0.39 14.04
N ASP A 125 6.63 -0.64 12.76
CA ASP A 125 7.13 0.34 11.80
C ASP A 125 5.99 0.74 10.86
N LYS A 126 5.08 1.57 11.36
CA LYS A 126 3.92 2.05 10.59
C LYS A 126 4.36 2.95 9.44
N ARG A 127 3.74 2.75 8.29
CA ARG A 127 3.96 3.53 7.08
C ARG A 127 2.63 3.92 6.45
N TRP A 128 2.61 5.11 5.87
CA TRP A 128 1.43 5.67 5.22
C TRP A 128 1.64 5.77 3.72
N VAL A 129 0.56 5.77 2.97
CA VAL A 129 0.55 6.12 1.55
C VAL A 129 -0.12 7.47 1.42
N ILE A 130 0.58 8.41 0.82
CA ILE A 130 0.01 9.69 0.37
C ILE A 130 -0.36 9.49 -1.08
N ASP A 131 -1.65 9.52 -1.38
CA ASP A 131 -2.21 9.29 -2.70
C ASP A 131 -2.40 10.64 -3.41
N ILE A 132 -1.59 10.89 -4.42
CA ILE A 132 -1.54 12.14 -5.18
C ILE A 132 -2.15 11.85 -6.54
N ASP A 133 -3.36 12.31 -6.77
CA ASP A 133 -4.01 12.22 -8.08
C ASP A 133 -3.50 13.33 -9.03
N ALA A 134 -3.27 12.97 -10.29
CA ALA A 134 -2.98 13.95 -11.34
C ALA A 134 -4.21 14.82 -11.59
N GLN A 135 -3.99 16.11 -11.79
CA GLN A 135 -5.04 17.10 -11.98
C GLN A 135 -4.85 17.82 -13.31
N GLU A 136 -5.95 18.29 -13.89
CA GLU A 136 -5.91 19.08 -15.10
C GLU A 136 -5.13 20.38 -14.82
N ASP A 137 -4.30 20.78 -15.75
CA ASP A 137 -3.50 22.01 -15.71
C ASP A 137 -2.40 22.08 -14.63
N ILE A 138 -2.12 20.97 -13.94
CA ILE A 138 -1.04 20.91 -12.94
C ILE A 138 0.03 19.92 -13.41
N ASP A 139 1.29 20.38 -13.46
CA ASP A 139 2.43 19.48 -13.65
C ASP A 139 2.61 18.56 -12.45
N LEU A 140 2.31 17.28 -12.64
CA LEU A 140 2.37 16.28 -11.58
C LEU A 140 3.73 16.20 -10.91
N ALA A 141 4.82 16.36 -11.67
CA ALA A 141 6.17 16.26 -11.11
C ALA A 141 6.43 17.41 -10.12
N SER A 142 6.11 18.63 -10.52
CA SER A 142 6.24 19.82 -9.66
C SER A 142 5.32 19.72 -8.43
N TYR A 143 4.10 19.18 -8.61
CA TYR A 143 3.18 19.01 -7.50
C TYR A 143 3.65 17.96 -6.49
N VAL A 144 4.18 16.83 -6.97
CA VAL A 144 4.80 15.80 -6.10
C VAL A 144 6.02 16.36 -5.35
N GLU A 145 6.84 17.19 -5.99
CA GLU A 145 7.99 17.84 -5.34
C GLU A 145 7.54 18.79 -4.22
N ASP A 146 6.54 19.61 -4.47
CA ASP A 146 5.98 20.52 -3.47
C ASP A 146 5.41 19.77 -2.27
N ILE A 147 4.59 18.73 -2.51
CA ILE A 147 4.04 17.89 -1.46
C ILE A 147 5.16 17.22 -0.67
N SER A 148 6.19 16.71 -1.35
CA SER A 148 7.35 16.09 -0.72
C SER A 148 8.06 17.07 0.20
N THR A 149 8.25 18.31 -0.23
CA THR A 149 8.85 19.38 0.58
C THR A 149 7.99 19.67 1.82
N VAL A 150 6.68 19.76 1.67
CA VAL A 150 5.77 19.96 2.81
C VAL A 150 5.88 18.80 3.80
N ILE A 151 5.84 17.55 3.34
CA ILE A 151 5.94 16.36 4.18
C ILE A 151 7.26 16.32 4.97
N GLU A 152 8.40 16.59 4.30
CA GLU A 152 9.72 16.57 4.96
C GLU A 152 9.87 17.67 6.02
N THR A 153 9.10 18.74 5.91
CA THR A 153 9.09 19.81 6.92
C THR A 153 8.11 19.58 8.06
N CYS A 154 7.22 18.58 7.96
CA CYS A 154 6.29 18.23 9.02
C CYS A 154 7.00 17.47 10.14
N LYS A 155 6.57 17.73 11.38
CA LYS A 155 7.12 17.06 12.56
C LYS A 155 6.86 15.56 12.53
N SER A 156 7.92 14.79 12.78
CA SER A 156 7.92 13.32 12.83
C SER A 156 8.88 12.82 13.90
N SER A 157 8.82 11.51 14.17
CA SER A 157 9.82 10.80 14.99
C SER A 157 11.02 10.28 14.20
N HIS A 158 11.05 10.52 12.88
CA HIS A 158 12.08 10.07 11.97
C HIS A 158 12.84 11.24 11.36
N ASP A 159 14.11 11.04 11.01
CA ASP A 159 14.96 12.06 10.39
C ASP A 159 14.51 12.41 8.97
N LYS A 160 13.90 11.45 8.29
CA LYS A 160 13.26 11.61 6.99
C LYS A 160 11.85 11.06 7.05
N ASN A 161 10.91 11.80 6.50
CA ASN A 161 9.52 11.39 6.45
C ASN A 161 9.21 10.52 5.24
N ILE A 162 9.84 10.76 4.09
CA ILE A 162 9.60 10.03 2.85
C ILE A 162 10.57 8.86 2.72
N ILE A 163 10.02 7.68 2.45
CA ILE A 163 10.76 6.43 2.27
C ILE A 163 11.02 6.18 0.78
N CYS A 164 9.97 6.21 -0.02
CA CYS A 164 10.05 6.07 -1.48
C CYS A 164 8.78 6.61 -2.15
N GLY A 165 8.84 6.71 -3.48
CA GLY A 165 7.70 7.06 -4.30
C GLY A 165 7.47 6.03 -5.40
N ALA A 166 6.21 5.87 -5.81
CA ALA A 166 5.79 4.92 -6.84
C ALA A 166 4.74 5.56 -7.75
N PRO A 167 4.93 5.58 -9.07
CA PRO A 167 3.92 6.07 -10.00
C PRO A 167 2.65 5.22 -9.94
N SER A 168 1.50 5.85 -10.14
CA SER A 168 0.22 5.20 -10.37
C SER A 168 -0.31 5.52 -11.76
N LYS A 169 -1.45 4.95 -12.18
CA LYS A 169 -2.03 5.21 -13.51
C LYS A 169 -2.34 6.69 -13.74
N SER A 170 -2.87 7.35 -12.74
CA SER A 170 -3.37 8.72 -12.80
C SER A 170 -2.76 9.63 -11.75
N GLY A 171 -1.54 9.32 -11.27
CA GLY A 171 -0.94 10.09 -10.20
C GLY A 171 0.32 9.45 -9.64
N TYR A 172 0.55 9.65 -8.33
CA TYR A 172 1.75 9.21 -7.64
C TYR A 172 1.46 8.83 -6.19
N HIS A 173 2.09 7.77 -5.70
CA HIS A 173 2.05 7.39 -4.29
C HIS A 173 3.38 7.73 -3.63
N LEU A 174 3.36 8.54 -2.56
CA LEU A 174 4.49 8.67 -1.67
C LEU A 174 4.31 7.74 -0.47
N ILE A 175 5.32 6.96 -0.16
CA ILE A 175 5.33 6.10 1.04
C ILE A 175 6.15 6.80 2.10
N THR A 176 5.52 7.03 3.26
CA THR A 176 6.07 7.88 4.32
C THR A 176 6.01 7.21 5.68
N TYR A 177 6.84 7.66 6.61
CA TYR A 177 6.59 7.47 8.03
C TYR A 177 5.45 8.37 8.50
N PRO A 178 4.83 8.08 9.66
CA PRO A 178 3.84 8.96 10.26
C PRO A 178 4.42 10.34 10.60
N PHE A 179 3.68 11.38 10.25
CA PHE A 179 4.03 12.79 10.54
C PHE A 179 2.81 13.53 11.11
N ASP A 180 2.98 14.78 11.52
CA ASP A 180 1.89 15.62 12.02
C ASP A 180 0.94 16.02 10.87
N VAL A 181 -0.24 15.37 10.85
CA VAL A 181 -1.26 15.58 9.81
C VAL A 181 -1.85 16.99 9.89
N CYS A 182 -2.06 17.53 11.10
CA CYS A 182 -2.62 18.89 11.25
C CYS A 182 -1.64 19.96 10.73
N GLU A 183 -0.35 19.74 10.94
CA GLU A 183 0.68 20.60 10.37
C GLU A 183 0.72 20.48 8.84
N PHE A 184 0.64 19.27 8.31
CA PHE A 184 0.58 19.01 6.87
C PHE A 184 -0.61 19.71 6.21
N GLU A 185 -1.83 19.53 6.72
CA GLU A 185 -3.04 20.15 6.18
C GLU A 185 -2.92 21.67 6.13
N LYS A 186 -2.48 22.31 7.21
CA LYS A 186 -2.25 23.78 7.24
C LYS A 186 -1.23 24.25 6.20
N ARG A 187 -0.13 23.52 6.04
CA ARG A 187 0.91 23.86 5.04
C ARG A 187 0.41 23.66 3.62
N MET A 188 -0.39 22.63 3.38
CA MET A 188 -1.03 22.38 2.09
C MET A 188 -2.03 23.48 1.73
N GLU A 189 -2.85 23.95 2.67
CA GLU A 189 -3.76 25.09 2.45
C GLU A 189 -3.00 26.36 2.02
N ILE A 190 -1.87 26.66 2.68
CA ILE A 190 -1.00 27.80 2.31
C ILE A 190 -0.44 27.60 0.90
N LEU A 191 0.12 26.41 0.61
CA LEU A 191 0.67 26.07 -0.69
C LEU A 191 -0.36 26.19 -1.81
N GLN A 192 -1.58 25.72 -1.58
CA GLN A 192 -2.69 25.83 -2.53
C GLN A 192 -3.08 27.30 -2.79
N ALA A 193 -3.15 28.11 -1.74
CA ALA A 193 -3.49 29.53 -1.89
C ALA A 193 -2.41 30.29 -2.69
N ASP A 194 -1.14 30.05 -2.40
CA ASP A 194 -0.01 30.81 -2.95
C ASP A 194 0.38 30.34 -4.35
N LYS A 195 0.52 29.03 -4.55
CA LYS A 195 1.08 28.49 -5.80
C LYS A 195 0.03 27.90 -6.73
N TRP A 196 -0.94 27.14 -6.18
CA TRP A 196 -1.88 26.37 -6.99
C TRP A 196 -3.27 27.00 -7.09
N LYS A 197 -3.49 28.17 -6.45
CA LYS A 197 -4.75 28.95 -6.50
C LYS A 197 -6.01 28.09 -6.27
N TYR A 198 -5.93 27.15 -5.33
CA TYR A 198 -6.99 26.19 -5.01
C TYR A 198 -7.37 25.22 -6.15
N SER A 199 -6.54 25.10 -7.18
CA SER A 199 -6.80 24.18 -8.29
C SER A 199 -6.40 22.75 -8.01
N ALA A 200 -5.59 22.50 -6.94
CA ALA A 200 -5.14 21.18 -6.56
C ALA A 200 -5.89 20.66 -5.32
N ASP A 201 -6.27 19.38 -5.32
CA ASP A 201 -6.83 18.73 -4.14
C ASP A 201 -5.73 18.38 -3.14
N ILE A 202 -6.04 18.45 -1.84
CA ILE A 202 -5.12 17.94 -0.79
C ILE A 202 -5.04 16.41 -0.92
N PRO A 203 -3.82 15.83 -0.99
CA PRO A 203 -3.66 14.40 -1.14
C PRO A 203 -4.26 13.59 0.00
N ASP A 204 -4.83 12.43 -0.33
CA ASP A 204 -5.38 11.48 0.65
C ASP A 204 -4.25 10.78 1.43
N ILE A 205 -4.36 10.76 2.77
CA ILE A 205 -3.47 10.04 3.67
C ILE A 205 -4.06 8.69 4.05
N LYS A 206 -3.50 7.60 3.50
CA LYS A 206 -3.94 6.22 3.77
C LYS A 206 -3.05 5.56 4.82
N LYS A 207 -3.48 5.55 6.08
CA LYS A 207 -2.69 5.06 7.24
C LYS A 207 -2.43 3.55 7.26
N ASN A 208 -3.26 2.75 6.59
CA ASN A 208 -3.08 1.31 6.36
C ASN A 208 -3.16 1.02 4.87
N GLY A 209 -2.49 1.84 4.06
CA GLY A 209 -2.65 1.87 2.62
C GLY A 209 -2.04 0.65 1.92
N LEU A 210 -2.62 0.39 0.75
CA LEU A 210 -2.03 -0.43 -0.29
C LEU A 210 -1.50 0.52 -1.36
N SER A 211 -0.27 0.28 -1.84
CA SER A 211 0.26 0.99 -3.00
C SER A 211 0.17 0.13 -4.25
N ILE A 212 0.02 0.76 -5.41
CA ILE A 212 -0.02 0.05 -6.68
C ILE A 212 1.33 -0.60 -6.98
N LEU A 213 1.32 -1.90 -7.25
CA LEU A 213 2.48 -2.67 -7.62
C LEU A 213 2.56 -2.86 -9.15
N PHE A 214 1.43 -3.22 -9.75
CA PHE A 214 1.36 -3.44 -11.19
C PHE A 214 -0.06 -3.24 -11.73
N GLU A 215 -0.18 -2.61 -12.90
CA GLU A 215 -1.40 -2.58 -13.72
C GLU A 215 -1.06 -2.45 -15.20
N ASP A 216 -1.84 -3.13 -16.03
CA ASP A 216 -1.70 -3.18 -17.50
C ASP A 216 -3.01 -2.76 -18.21
N ILE A 217 -3.79 -1.86 -17.57
CA ILE A 217 -5.10 -1.41 -18.07
C ILE A 217 -4.97 -0.03 -18.71
#